data_1c694b7129b2953e14e8006d953614c6
#
_entry.id   1c694b7129b2953e14e8006d953614c6
#
_cell.length_a   1.000
_cell.length_b   1.000
_cell.length_c   1.000
_cell.angle_alpha   90.00
_cell.angle_beta   90.00
_cell.angle_gamma   90.00
#
_symmetry.space_group_name_H-M   'P 1'
#
loop_
_entity.id
_entity.type
_entity.pdbx_description
1 polymer ?
#
loop_
_entity_poly.entity_id
_entity_poly.type
_entity_poly.pdbx_seq_one_letter_code
_entity_poly.pdbx_strand_id
1 'polypeptide(L)'
;VHHVPNPVWIYPAMRRGGRTIYAFDVTDPTSPQIKWKAGCPYPQPNNTGCTAGMSGIGQTWSTPVVAAGVRGYSGPVVIMGGGYDTCEDANLLTPSCTSPNGAAVYVLDAATGAVEASFPTARSVAADVALIAVTTPGVVDHAYAVDTGGNIYRLDFASSKSNWVMNKVAYTNGAGRKFLFAPALLAAPGNQVYVALGSGDREHPLQSEYPYSAVVNRFYVYRDSLASTSATSLDDTTRMYDFTNGTACSTVGVLPTSSMSGWFMNLSANGLGEQTVTSAIIAAGMAAFSTNRPVPQAQGTCATTLGAAYGYWVNLFNASGGISANGAACGGVRDSSFVGGGLPPSPVIATVPVNNQVVTIVIGAAQLGSGSGSGGASCGICPQQVSPAIVPARKTIFWKSSGEN
;
A
#
# COMPACT_ATOMS: atom_id res chain seq x y z
N VAL A 1 -20.94 31.19 -23.20
CA VAL A 1 -19.62 30.67 -22.83
C VAL A 1 -19.72 29.17 -22.90
N HIS A 2 -19.17 28.56 -23.97
CA HIS A 2 -19.05 27.10 -24.03
C HIS A 2 -18.08 26.66 -22.97
N HIS A 3 -18.54 25.98 -21.94
CA HIS A 3 -17.69 25.29 -20.97
C HIS A 3 -17.06 24.11 -21.70
N VAL A 4 -15.79 24.23 -22.09
CA VAL A 4 -15.03 23.07 -22.55
C VAL A 4 -14.85 22.19 -21.31
N PRO A 5 -15.39 20.96 -21.29
CA PRO A 5 -15.24 20.10 -20.14
C PRO A 5 -13.74 19.83 -19.94
N ASN A 6 -13.28 19.82 -18.67
CA ASN A 6 -11.92 19.40 -18.37
C ASN A 6 -11.70 17.98 -18.91
N PRO A 7 -10.59 17.70 -19.60
CA PRO A 7 -10.35 16.38 -20.15
C PRO A 7 -10.30 15.33 -19.04
N VAL A 8 -10.99 14.20 -19.25
CA VAL A 8 -10.99 13.06 -18.35
C VAL A 8 -10.20 11.92 -18.99
N TRP A 9 -9.09 11.55 -18.37
CA TRP A 9 -8.22 10.49 -18.87
C TRP A 9 -8.15 9.34 -17.88
N ILE A 10 -8.12 8.11 -18.39
CA ILE A 10 -7.93 6.88 -17.60
C ILE A 10 -6.71 6.11 -18.09
N TYR A 11 -6.04 5.44 -17.17
CA TYR A 11 -4.78 4.72 -17.41
C TYR A 11 -4.89 3.26 -16.94
N PRO A 12 -5.50 2.38 -17.72
CA PRO A 12 -5.60 0.97 -17.38
C PRO A 12 -4.29 0.22 -17.59
N ALA A 13 -4.01 -0.72 -16.66
CA ALA A 13 -2.93 -1.68 -16.72
C ALA A 13 -3.48 -3.08 -17.06
N MET A 14 -2.64 -3.96 -17.62
CA MET A 14 -3.06 -5.27 -18.13
C MET A 14 -2.88 -6.41 -17.11
N ARG A 15 -2.15 -6.17 -16.03
CA ARG A 15 -1.74 -7.19 -15.06
C ARG A 15 -1.07 -8.39 -15.75
N ARG A 16 -1.50 -9.65 -15.48
CA ARG A 16 -0.97 -10.84 -16.15
C ARG A 16 -1.26 -10.86 -17.66
N GLY A 17 -2.16 -10.03 -18.17
CA GLY A 17 -2.49 -9.95 -19.59
C GLY A 17 -1.41 -9.30 -20.46
N GLY A 18 -0.39 -8.65 -19.87
CA GLY A 18 0.65 -8.05 -20.69
C GLY A 18 1.55 -7.05 -19.97
N ARG A 19 2.46 -6.49 -20.78
CA ARG A 19 3.53 -5.58 -20.38
C ARG A 19 3.29 -4.17 -20.91
N THR A 20 2.03 -3.78 -21.09
CA THR A 20 1.61 -2.51 -21.68
C THR A 20 0.62 -1.80 -20.78
N ILE A 21 0.68 -0.49 -20.75
CA ILE A 21 -0.34 0.40 -20.20
C ILE A 21 -0.92 1.23 -21.33
N TYR A 22 -2.16 1.66 -21.15
CA TYR A 22 -2.87 2.49 -22.11
C TYR A 22 -3.31 3.79 -21.44
N ALA A 23 -3.50 4.83 -22.23
CA ALA A 23 -4.22 6.02 -21.84
C ALA A 23 -5.41 6.21 -22.78
N PHE A 24 -6.57 6.46 -22.20
CA PHE A 24 -7.77 6.78 -22.94
C PHE A 24 -8.26 8.17 -22.55
N ASP A 25 -8.71 8.94 -23.52
CA ASP A 25 -9.53 10.10 -23.30
C ASP A 25 -10.99 9.65 -23.28
N VAL A 26 -11.62 9.82 -22.14
CA VAL A 26 -13.04 9.48 -21.89
C VAL A 26 -13.83 10.73 -21.52
N THR A 27 -13.40 11.89 -21.96
CA THR A 27 -14.11 13.17 -21.81
C THR A 27 -15.52 13.07 -22.38
N ASP A 28 -15.67 12.39 -23.53
CA ASP A 28 -16.94 11.85 -24.01
C ASP A 28 -16.98 10.34 -23.73
N PRO A 29 -17.74 9.87 -22.72
CA PRO A 29 -17.79 8.45 -22.38
C PRO A 29 -18.50 7.59 -23.43
N THR A 30 -19.22 8.20 -24.37
CA THR A 30 -19.86 7.50 -25.48
C THR A 30 -18.92 7.28 -26.67
N SER A 31 -17.77 7.95 -26.69
CA SER A 31 -16.76 7.88 -27.76
C SER A 31 -15.33 7.92 -27.19
N PRO A 32 -14.90 6.93 -26.42
CA PRO A 32 -13.55 6.90 -25.83
C PRO A 32 -12.49 6.82 -26.92
N GLN A 33 -11.42 7.60 -26.76
CA GLN A 33 -10.32 7.68 -27.71
C GLN A 33 -9.01 7.19 -27.05
N ILE A 34 -8.22 6.38 -27.78
CA ILE A 34 -6.86 6.03 -27.33
C ILE A 34 -5.98 7.29 -27.48
N LYS A 35 -5.36 7.70 -26.37
CA LYS A 35 -4.35 8.77 -26.41
C LYS A 35 -2.97 8.22 -26.74
N TRP A 36 -2.53 7.23 -25.96
CA TRP A 36 -1.24 6.58 -26.15
C TRP A 36 -1.24 5.19 -25.51
N LYS A 37 -0.22 4.41 -25.85
CA LYS A 37 0.14 3.17 -25.17
C LYS A 37 1.64 3.17 -24.93
N ALA A 38 2.08 2.61 -23.81
CA ALA A 38 3.49 2.52 -23.43
C ALA A 38 3.79 1.16 -22.81
N GLY A 39 5.01 0.68 -23.00
CA GLY A 39 5.45 -0.64 -22.54
C GLY A 39 5.95 -1.51 -23.67
N CYS A 40 5.79 -2.81 -23.56
CA CYS A 40 6.24 -3.78 -24.54
C CYS A 40 5.04 -4.50 -25.20
N PRO A 41 5.09 -4.77 -26.52
CA PRO A 41 4.03 -5.50 -27.19
C PRO A 41 3.88 -6.92 -26.63
N TYR A 42 2.64 -7.43 -26.61
CA TYR A 42 2.33 -8.80 -26.28
C TYR A 42 1.89 -9.53 -27.57
N PRO A 43 2.23 -10.79 -27.79
CA PRO A 43 2.90 -11.75 -26.89
C PRO A 43 4.43 -11.87 -27.07
N GLN A 44 5.14 -10.82 -27.35
CA GLN A 44 6.58 -10.88 -27.61
C GLN A 44 7.37 -11.31 -26.37
N PRO A 45 8.08 -12.44 -26.39
CA PRO A 45 8.92 -12.88 -25.28
C PRO A 45 10.21 -12.06 -25.16
N ASN A 46 10.54 -11.29 -26.19
CA ASN A 46 11.70 -10.41 -26.24
C ASN A 46 11.27 -8.94 -26.04
N ASN A 47 12.25 -8.06 -25.93
CA ASN A 47 12.04 -6.63 -25.72
C ASN A 47 11.94 -5.83 -27.03
N THR A 48 11.58 -6.49 -28.15
CA THR A 48 11.46 -5.84 -29.47
C THR A 48 10.19 -5.00 -29.55
N GLY A 49 10.31 -3.75 -29.99
CA GLY A 49 9.17 -2.85 -30.15
C GLY A 49 8.64 -2.24 -28.85
N CYS A 50 9.39 -2.33 -27.75
CA CYS A 50 9.05 -1.65 -26.52
C CYS A 50 9.18 -0.13 -26.67
N THR A 51 8.39 0.60 -25.89
CA THR A 51 8.58 2.05 -25.73
C THR A 51 9.99 2.33 -25.24
N ALA A 52 10.62 3.36 -25.78
CA ALA A 52 11.97 3.76 -25.38
C ALA A 52 12.06 3.95 -23.85
N GLY A 53 13.05 3.35 -23.22
CA GLY A 53 13.22 3.37 -21.77
C GLY A 53 12.39 2.34 -21.00
N MET A 54 11.52 1.54 -21.65
CA MET A 54 10.64 0.57 -20.96
C MET A 54 10.90 -0.89 -21.34
N SER A 55 12.05 -1.22 -21.93
CA SER A 55 12.37 -2.62 -22.32
C SER A 55 12.35 -3.59 -21.13
N GLY A 56 12.63 -3.10 -19.92
CA GLY A 56 12.59 -3.88 -18.69
C GLY A 56 11.21 -3.94 -17.99
N ILE A 57 10.14 -3.40 -18.58
CA ILE A 57 8.82 -3.47 -17.94
C ILE A 57 8.34 -4.93 -17.86
N GLY A 58 7.76 -5.31 -16.73
CA GLY A 58 7.13 -6.61 -16.50
C GLY A 58 5.64 -6.60 -16.76
N GLN A 59 4.95 -7.63 -16.27
CA GLN A 59 3.48 -7.64 -16.24
C GLN A 59 2.98 -6.46 -15.42
N THR A 60 2.07 -5.66 -15.98
CA THR A 60 1.67 -4.36 -15.39
C THR A 60 0.67 -4.52 -14.25
N TRP A 61 1.14 -5.05 -13.12
CA TRP A 61 0.34 -5.21 -11.90
C TRP A 61 0.22 -3.92 -11.11
N SER A 62 1.28 -3.11 -11.09
CA SER A 62 1.23 -1.79 -10.46
C SER A 62 0.21 -0.90 -11.17
N THR A 63 -0.77 -0.43 -10.42
CA THR A 63 -1.76 0.52 -10.95
C THR A 63 -1.08 1.85 -11.24
N PRO A 64 -1.24 2.43 -12.44
CA PRO A 64 -0.72 3.76 -12.73
C PRO A 64 -1.35 4.81 -11.81
N VAL A 65 -0.53 5.50 -11.01
CA VAL A 65 -0.98 6.55 -10.09
C VAL A 65 -0.71 7.90 -10.71
N VAL A 66 -1.74 8.75 -10.81
CA VAL A 66 -1.61 10.09 -11.41
C VAL A 66 -1.31 11.11 -10.33
N ALA A 67 -0.27 11.92 -10.55
CA ALA A 67 -0.01 13.13 -9.80
C ALA A 67 -0.28 14.35 -10.71
N ALA A 68 -1.16 15.25 -10.28
CA ALA A 68 -1.46 16.49 -11.01
C ALA A 68 -0.26 17.44 -11.04
N GLY A 69 0.64 17.32 -10.05
CA GLY A 69 1.89 18.06 -9.99
C GLY A 69 2.91 17.31 -9.13
N VAL A 70 4.11 17.19 -9.63
CA VAL A 70 5.28 16.76 -8.88
C VAL A 70 6.32 17.86 -8.86
N ARG A 71 7.12 17.90 -7.82
CA ARG A 71 8.15 18.93 -7.70
C ARG A 71 9.16 18.81 -8.84
N GLY A 72 9.40 19.93 -9.54
CA GLY A 72 10.38 19.99 -10.63
C GLY A 72 9.89 19.53 -12.00
N TYR A 73 8.57 19.34 -12.16
CA TYR A 73 7.95 19.05 -13.46
C TYR A 73 6.66 19.86 -13.64
N SER A 74 6.47 20.39 -14.83
CA SER A 74 5.27 21.15 -15.17
C SER A 74 4.29 20.24 -15.94
N GLY A 75 3.24 19.82 -15.29
CA GLY A 75 2.19 18.99 -15.87
C GLY A 75 1.93 17.71 -15.06
N PRO A 76 0.84 17.02 -15.38
CA PRO A 76 0.51 15.78 -14.71
C PRO A 76 1.45 14.65 -15.16
N VAL A 77 1.79 13.78 -14.22
CA VAL A 77 2.58 12.58 -14.48
C VAL A 77 1.84 11.32 -14.02
N VAL A 78 2.16 10.21 -14.67
CA VAL A 78 1.80 8.86 -14.24
C VAL A 78 3.02 8.23 -13.60
N ILE A 79 2.90 7.75 -12.37
CA ILE A 79 3.95 7.07 -11.63
C ILE A 79 3.51 5.63 -11.39
N MET A 80 4.37 4.67 -11.69
CA MET A 80 4.05 3.26 -11.53
C MET A 80 5.30 2.40 -11.29
N GLY A 81 5.11 1.26 -10.62
CA GLY A 81 6.09 0.20 -10.59
C GLY A 81 6.25 -0.47 -11.95
N GLY A 82 7.42 -1.00 -12.22
CA GLY A 82 7.74 -1.67 -13.47
C GLY A 82 6.97 -2.98 -13.68
N GLY A 83 6.29 -3.48 -12.67
CA GLY A 83 5.42 -4.64 -12.75
C GLY A 83 6.03 -5.91 -12.16
N TYR A 84 5.52 -7.07 -12.56
CA TYR A 84 5.85 -8.39 -12.03
C TYR A 84 6.55 -9.23 -13.07
N ASP A 85 7.54 -10.02 -12.66
CA ASP A 85 8.20 -11.01 -13.50
C ASP A 85 7.70 -12.41 -13.16
N THR A 86 7.39 -13.23 -14.15
CA THR A 86 6.98 -14.63 -13.98
C THR A 86 8.05 -15.53 -13.34
N CYS A 87 9.30 -15.09 -13.29
CA CYS A 87 10.33 -15.78 -12.52
C CYS A 87 10.00 -15.84 -11.00
N GLU A 88 9.19 -14.90 -10.52
CA GLU A 88 8.72 -14.86 -9.13
C GLU A 88 7.65 -15.93 -8.82
N ASP A 89 7.05 -16.56 -9.87
CA ASP A 89 6.10 -17.67 -9.71
C ASP A 89 6.79 -18.96 -9.23
N ALA A 90 8.12 -18.99 -9.19
CA ALA A 90 8.87 -20.13 -8.70
C ALA A 90 8.58 -20.38 -7.21
N ASN A 91 8.21 -21.61 -6.88
CA ASN A 91 7.90 -22.04 -5.51
C ASN A 91 9.18 -22.20 -4.66
N LEU A 92 9.98 -21.14 -4.55
CA LEU A 92 11.32 -21.12 -3.94
C LEU A 92 11.51 -19.85 -3.11
N LEU A 93 12.39 -19.96 -2.09
CA LEU A 93 12.81 -18.82 -1.25
C LEU A 93 13.46 -17.70 -2.08
N THR A 94 14.32 -18.08 -3.00
CA THR A 94 15.04 -17.15 -3.86
C THR A 94 14.83 -17.59 -5.31
N PRO A 95 13.81 -17.05 -5.97
CA PRO A 95 13.63 -17.29 -7.39
C PRO A 95 14.87 -16.87 -8.19
N SER A 96 15.26 -17.65 -9.17
CA SER A 96 16.44 -17.38 -10.01
C SER A 96 16.14 -16.31 -11.07
N CYS A 97 15.81 -15.12 -10.60
CA CYS A 97 15.57 -13.94 -11.44
C CYS A 97 16.88 -13.15 -11.59
N THR A 98 17.68 -13.44 -12.59
CA THR A 98 19.00 -12.80 -12.79
C THR A 98 18.92 -11.39 -13.34
N SER A 99 17.83 -11.01 -13.98
CA SER A 99 17.55 -9.65 -14.44
C SER A 99 16.04 -9.52 -14.56
N PRO A 100 15.34 -9.40 -13.43
CA PRO A 100 13.88 -9.49 -13.45
C PRO A 100 13.28 -8.32 -14.24
N ASN A 101 12.29 -8.64 -15.07
CA ASN A 101 11.44 -7.60 -15.62
C ASN A 101 10.68 -6.92 -14.48
N GLY A 102 10.31 -5.66 -14.69
CA GLY A 102 9.58 -4.92 -13.69
C GLY A 102 10.43 -4.34 -12.56
N ALA A 103 11.76 -4.55 -12.58
CA ALA A 103 12.67 -4.04 -11.55
C ALA A 103 12.99 -2.55 -11.75
N ALA A 104 11.96 -1.74 -11.77
CA ALA A 104 12.07 -0.29 -11.92
C ALA A 104 10.83 0.44 -11.40
N VAL A 105 10.96 1.75 -11.19
CA VAL A 105 9.84 2.69 -11.05
C VAL A 105 9.90 3.64 -12.23
N TYR A 106 8.76 3.83 -12.92
CA TYR A 106 8.64 4.72 -14.07
C TYR A 106 7.84 5.97 -13.70
N VAL A 107 8.28 7.10 -14.23
CA VAL A 107 7.54 8.37 -14.24
C VAL A 107 7.31 8.74 -15.69
N LEU A 108 6.04 8.81 -16.10
CA LEU A 108 5.63 9.09 -17.47
C LEU A 108 4.90 10.42 -17.51
N ASP A 109 5.05 11.17 -18.59
CA ASP A 109 4.15 12.29 -18.88
C ASP A 109 2.74 11.77 -19.13
N ALA A 110 1.76 12.31 -18.41
CA ALA A 110 0.40 11.77 -18.44
C ALA A 110 -0.33 12.06 -19.77
N ALA A 111 0.07 13.10 -20.48
CA ALA A 111 -0.56 13.49 -21.75
C ALA A 111 -0.02 12.70 -22.94
N THR A 112 1.25 12.32 -22.92
CA THR A 112 1.96 11.74 -24.07
C THR A 112 2.43 10.31 -23.88
N GLY A 113 2.56 9.83 -22.61
CA GLY A 113 3.13 8.52 -22.28
C GLY A 113 4.67 8.46 -22.40
N ALA A 114 5.33 9.60 -22.64
CA ALA A 114 6.77 9.67 -22.70
C ALA A 114 7.40 9.33 -21.33
N VAL A 115 8.48 8.55 -21.33
CA VAL A 115 9.23 8.23 -20.10
C VAL A 115 10.05 9.47 -19.70
N GLU A 116 9.64 10.10 -18.61
CA GLU A 116 10.31 11.26 -18.04
C GLU A 116 11.48 10.87 -17.15
N ALA A 117 11.32 9.78 -16.41
CA ALA A 117 12.37 9.18 -15.59
C ALA A 117 12.10 7.68 -15.36
N SER A 118 13.19 6.95 -15.13
CA SER A 118 13.15 5.54 -14.75
C SER A 118 14.22 5.29 -13.68
N PHE A 119 13.82 4.60 -12.61
CA PHE A 119 14.67 4.34 -11.46
C PHE A 119 14.75 2.82 -11.23
N PRO A 120 15.95 2.22 -11.31
CA PRO A 120 16.11 0.78 -11.14
C PRO A 120 15.90 0.37 -9.67
N THR A 121 15.35 -0.82 -9.48
CA THR A 121 15.19 -1.51 -8.19
C THR A 121 15.90 -2.86 -8.21
N ALA A 122 16.05 -3.49 -7.04
CA ALA A 122 16.71 -4.80 -6.97
C ALA A 122 15.83 -5.94 -7.52
N ARG A 123 14.50 -5.81 -7.35
CA ARG A 123 13.51 -6.82 -7.76
C ARG A 123 12.28 -6.12 -8.38
N SER A 124 11.36 -6.92 -8.86
CA SER A 124 10.12 -6.46 -9.49
C SER A 124 9.26 -5.61 -8.56
N VAL A 125 8.77 -4.48 -9.05
CA VAL A 125 7.86 -3.57 -8.35
C VAL A 125 6.44 -3.82 -8.85
N ALA A 126 5.78 -4.82 -8.27
CA ALA A 126 4.41 -5.19 -8.63
C ALA A 126 3.36 -4.36 -7.86
N ALA A 127 3.74 -3.83 -6.70
CA ALA A 127 2.91 -2.97 -5.88
C ALA A 127 2.66 -1.61 -6.54
N ASP A 128 1.54 -0.98 -6.19
CA ASP A 128 1.29 0.41 -6.56
C ASP A 128 2.28 1.33 -5.81
N VAL A 129 2.66 2.42 -6.46
CA VAL A 129 3.56 3.42 -5.87
C VAL A 129 2.74 4.39 -5.02
N ALA A 130 3.13 4.57 -3.77
CA ALA A 130 2.46 5.51 -2.87
C ALA A 130 3.08 6.90 -2.98
N LEU A 131 2.25 7.93 -3.12
CA LEU A 131 2.67 9.32 -3.31
C LEU A 131 2.37 10.14 -2.06
N ILE A 132 3.24 11.10 -1.73
CA ILE A 132 3.02 11.99 -0.60
C ILE A 132 3.54 13.40 -0.89
N ALA A 133 2.80 14.40 -0.40
CA ALA A 133 3.14 15.81 -0.41
C ALA A 133 3.45 16.22 1.04
N VAL A 134 4.72 16.42 1.36
CA VAL A 134 5.17 16.76 2.73
C VAL A 134 5.39 18.27 2.88
N THR A 135 6.02 18.90 1.89
CA THR A 135 6.43 20.30 1.99
C THR A 135 5.37 21.27 1.48
N THR A 136 4.70 20.93 0.40
CA THR A 136 3.70 21.80 -0.22
C THR A 136 2.42 21.03 -0.51
N PRO A 137 1.29 21.39 0.11
CA PRO A 137 0.03 20.71 -0.16
C PRO A 137 -0.32 20.69 -1.65
N GLY A 138 -0.66 19.51 -2.17
CA GLY A 138 -1.04 19.31 -3.56
C GLY A 138 0.12 19.15 -4.55
N VAL A 139 1.36 19.30 -4.11
CA VAL A 139 2.56 19.05 -4.93
C VAL A 139 3.30 17.84 -4.34
N VAL A 140 3.32 16.74 -5.06
CA VAL A 140 4.02 15.53 -4.64
C VAL A 140 5.53 15.80 -4.63
N ASP A 141 6.16 15.59 -3.49
CA ASP A 141 7.60 15.74 -3.30
C ASP A 141 8.32 14.44 -2.98
N HIS A 142 7.57 13.39 -2.58
CA HIS A 142 8.13 12.06 -2.39
C HIS A 142 7.18 10.97 -2.90
N ALA A 143 7.75 9.84 -3.33
CA ALA A 143 7.03 8.63 -3.64
C ALA A 143 7.72 7.43 -3.00
N TYR A 144 6.95 6.42 -2.60
CA TYR A 144 7.47 5.19 -2.04
C TYR A 144 7.07 4.01 -2.90
N ALA A 145 8.06 3.21 -3.27
CA ALA A 145 7.90 1.95 -3.97
C ALA A 145 8.45 0.81 -3.15
N VAL A 146 7.89 -0.38 -3.35
CA VAL A 146 8.32 -1.60 -2.67
C VAL A 146 8.47 -2.73 -3.68
N ASP A 147 9.41 -3.65 -3.46
CA ASP A 147 9.68 -4.71 -4.41
C ASP A 147 9.47 -6.12 -3.84
N THR A 148 9.49 -7.12 -4.71
CA THR A 148 9.37 -8.54 -4.35
C THR A 148 10.57 -9.10 -3.58
N GLY A 149 11.63 -8.33 -3.44
CA GLY A 149 12.80 -8.65 -2.60
C GLY A 149 12.70 -8.12 -1.18
N GLY A 150 11.59 -7.48 -0.80
CA GLY A 150 11.40 -6.92 0.54
C GLY A 150 12.13 -5.60 0.76
N ASN A 151 12.36 -4.83 -0.29
CA ASN A 151 12.98 -3.51 -0.20
C ASN A 151 11.93 -2.40 -0.26
N ILE A 152 12.23 -1.29 0.42
CA ILE A 152 11.48 -0.03 0.37
C ILE A 152 12.37 1.03 -0.24
N TYR A 153 11.87 1.69 -1.27
CA TYR A 153 12.53 2.79 -1.97
C TYR A 153 11.75 4.07 -1.78
N ARG A 154 12.47 5.17 -1.61
CA ARG A 154 11.93 6.52 -1.64
C ARG A 154 12.48 7.26 -2.85
N LEU A 155 11.60 7.77 -3.69
CA LEU A 155 11.89 8.69 -4.78
C LEU A 155 11.68 10.12 -4.26
N ASP A 156 12.73 10.90 -4.30
CA ASP A 156 12.75 12.30 -3.87
C ASP A 156 12.67 13.20 -5.11
N PHE A 157 11.57 13.94 -5.24
CA PHE A 157 11.37 14.90 -6.31
C PHE A 157 12.00 16.25 -5.93
N ALA A 158 13.01 16.67 -6.67
CA ALA A 158 13.69 17.93 -6.48
C ALA A 158 13.10 19.04 -7.36
N SER A 159 13.59 20.27 -7.23
CA SER A 159 13.15 21.43 -8.03
C SER A 159 13.46 21.32 -9.53
N SER A 160 14.28 20.36 -9.94
CA SER A 160 14.56 20.01 -11.33
C SER A 160 14.50 18.50 -11.49
N LYS A 161 13.91 18.04 -12.59
CA LYS A 161 13.83 16.62 -12.96
C LYS A 161 15.20 15.93 -13.00
N SER A 162 16.24 16.61 -13.41
CA SER A 162 17.61 16.09 -13.43
C SER A 162 18.17 15.73 -12.05
N ASN A 163 17.56 16.26 -10.99
CA ASN A 163 17.96 16.05 -9.60
C ASN A 163 17.03 15.10 -8.84
N TRP A 164 16.08 14.46 -9.54
CA TRP A 164 15.27 13.42 -8.95
C TRP A 164 16.13 12.21 -8.63
N VAL A 165 16.00 11.68 -7.43
CA VAL A 165 16.82 10.55 -6.97
C VAL A 165 15.95 9.56 -6.24
N MET A 166 16.21 8.26 -6.46
CA MET A 166 15.58 7.19 -5.71
C MET A 166 16.62 6.46 -4.85
N ASN A 167 16.32 6.34 -3.56
CA ASN A 167 17.15 5.67 -2.57
C ASN A 167 16.42 4.47 -2.00
N LYS A 168 17.14 3.34 -1.81
CA LYS A 168 16.66 2.28 -0.95
C LYS A 168 16.77 2.75 0.50
N VAL A 169 15.64 2.90 1.20
CA VAL A 169 15.59 3.44 2.57
C VAL A 169 15.38 2.37 3.63
N ALA A 170 14.82 1.20 3.24
CA ALA A 170 14.72 0.06 4.14
C ALA A 170 14.69 -1.26 3.38
N TYR A 171 14.93 -2.37 4.09
CA TYR A 171 14.94 -3.71 3.50
C TYR A 171 14.72 -4.79 4.56
N THR A 172 14.28 -5.99 4.12
CA THR A 172 14.24 -7.21 4.92
C THR A 172 15.51 -8.03 4.70
N ASN A 173 15.89 -8.86 5.69
CA ASN A 173 17.15 -9.61 5.68
C ASN A 173 17.08 -10.92 4.88
N GLY A 174 16.50 -10.92 3.68
CA GLY A 174 16.50 -12.09 2.81
C GLY A 174 15.67 -13.28 3.34
N ALA A 175 14.72 -13.02 4.25
CA ALA A 175 13.86 -14.05 4.85
C ALA A 175 12.66 -14.44 3.94
N GLY A 176 12.73 -14.17 2.65
CA GLY A 176 11.67 -14.49 1.68
C GLY A 176 10.42 -13.63 1.78
N ARG A 177 10.46 -12.53 2.53
CA ARG A 177 9.34 -11.60 2.69
C ARG A 177 9.22 -10.70 1.48
N LYS A 178 8.13 -10.86 0.72
CA LYS A 178 7.82 -10.03 -0.45
C LYS A 178 6.88 -8.90 -0.06
N PHE A 179 7.00 -7.77 -0.75
CA PHE A 179 6.03 -6.67 -0.67
C PHE A 179 5.27 -6.56 -2.00
N LEU A 180 4.00 -6.95 -1.98
CA LEU A 180 3.14 -6.98 -3.16
C LEU A 180 2.04 -5.91 -3.14
N PHE A 181 1.98 -5.11 -2.07
CA PHE A 181 0.95 -4.09 -1.89
C PHE A 181 1.57 -2.74 -1.55
N ALA A 182 0.91 -1.69 -1.99
CA ALA A 182 1.34 -0.31 -1.72
C ALA A 182 1.45 -0.04 -0.22
N PRO A 183 2.50 0.64 0.25
CA PRO A 183 2.57 1.10 1.62
C PRO A 183 1.56 2.22 1.88
N ALA A 184 1.01 2.27 3.09
CA ALA A 184 0.29 3.43 3.57
C ALA A 184 1.28 4.44 4.15
N LEU A 185 1.08 5.72 3.87
CA LEU A 185 1.99 6.80 4.23
C LEU A 185 1.32 7.82 5.15
N LEU A 186 2.07 8.30 6.14
CA LEU A 186 1.65 9.40 7.00
C LEU A 186 2.84 10.35 7.22
N ALA A 187 2.71 11.59 6.75
CA ALA A 187 3.68 12.63 7.07
C ALA A 187 3.61 13.00 8.56
N ALA A 188 4.77 13.19 9.17
CA ALA A 188 4.91 13.54 10.56
C ALA A 188 5.86 14.74 10.75
N PRO A 189 5.76 15.46 11.87
CA PRO A 189 6.68 16.55 12.19
C PRO A 189 8.15 16.09 12.17
N GLY A 190 9.06 16.99 11.86
CA GLY A 190 10.50 16.71 11.84
C GLY A 190 11.00 16.02 10.57
N ASN A 191 10.36 16.29 9.42
CA ASN A 191 10.72 15.69 8.13
C ASN A 191 10.74 14.15 8.18
N GLN A 192 9.67 13.59 8.66
CA GLN A 192 9.49 12.14 8.79
C GLN A 192 8.24 11.67 8.07
N VAL A 193 8.31 10.42 7.58
CA VAL A 193 7.15 9.72 7.00
C VAL A 193 7.05 8.34 7.65
N TYR A 194 5.88 8.02 8.21
CA TYR A 194 5.56 6.67 8.61
C TYR A 194 5.11 5.88 7.37
N VAL A 195 5.71 4.71 7.19
CA VAL A 195 5.49 3.80 6.07
C VAL A 195 4.97 2.49 6.67
N ALA A 196 3.68 2.21 6.49
CA ALA A 196 3.02 1.04 7.05
C ALA A 196 2.70 0.03 5.94
N LEU A 197 3.19 -1.20 6.08
CA LEU A 197 2.99 -2.26 5.08
C LEU A 197 3.18 -3.65 5.68
N GLY A 198 2.58 -4.65 5.06
CA GLY A 198 2.78 -6.05 5.42
C GLY A 198 3.49 -6.84 4.33
N SER A 199 4.21 -7.88 4.74
CA SER A 199 4.77 -8.85 3.80
C SER A 199 3.80 -9.99 3.53
N GLY A 200 3.88 -10.55 2.33
CA GLY A 200 3.09 -11.69 1.90
C GLY A 200 3.40 -12.06 0.47
N ASP A 201 3.07 -13.29 0.11
CA ASP A 201 3.18 -13.80 -1.25
C ASP A 201 1.81 -14.31 -1.70
N ARG A 202 0.94 -13.38 -2.11
CA ARG A 202 -0.43 -13.69 -2.52
C ARG A 202 -0.49 -14.65 -3.71
N GLU A 203 0.60 -14.75 -4.49
CA GLU A 203 0.70 -15.66 -5.64
C GLU A 203 0.84 -17.12 -5.19
N HIS A 204 1.28 -17.35 -3.93
CA HIS A 204 1.43 -18.65 -3.31
C HIS A 204 0.51 -18.77 -2.07
N PRO A 205 -0.82 -18.91 -2.27
CA PRO A 205 -1.78 -18.86 -1.17
C PRO A 205 -2.02 -20.22 -0.49
N LEU A 206 -1.41 -21.31 -0.97
CA LEU A 206 -1.73 -22.66 -0.51
C LEU A 206 -0.70 -23.16 0.50
N GLN A 207 -1.16 -24.09 1.38
CA GLN A 207 -0.29 -24.74 2.35
C GLN A 207 0.79 -25.65 1.74
N SER A 208 0.56 -26.14 0.52
CA SER A 208 1.48 -26.99 -0.22
C SER A 208 2.57 -26.20 -0.94
N GLU A 209 2.48 -24.91 -0.94
CA GLU A 209 3.40 -24.01 -1.61
C GLU A 209 4.39 -23.44 -0.62
N TYR A 210 5.61 -23.18 -1.10
CA TYR A 210 6.47 -22.21 -0.48
C TYR A 210 5.72 -20.85 -0.55
N PRO A 211 5.58 -20.04 0.42
CA PRO A 211 6.31 -19.90 1.66
C PRO A 211 5.59 -20.38 2.95
N TYR A 212 4.57 -21.19 2.85
CA TYR A 212 3.66 -21.53 3.96
C TYR A 212 4.32 -21.75 5.33
N SER A 213 5.31 -22.62 5.41
CA SER A 213 6.03 -22.91 6.66
C SER A 213 7.42 -22.28 6.73
N ALA A 214 7.95 -21.82 5.59
CA ALA A 214 9.32 -21.35 5.49
C ALA A 214 9.45 -19.84 5.79
N VAL A 215 8.37 -19.08 5.65
CA VAL A 215 8.38 -17.62 5.83
C VAL A 215 7.42 -17.22 6.94
N VAL A 216 7.93 -16.58 7.97
CA VAL A 216 7.10 -15.84 8.93
C VAL A 216 6.93 -14.43 8.41
N ASN A 217 5.74 -14.14 7.88
CA ASN A 217 5.43 -12.80 7.41
C ASN A 217 5.28 -11.81 8.56
N ARG A 218 5.41 -10.56 8.26
CA ARG A 218 5.39 -9.46 9.23
C ARG A 218 4.56 -8.29 8.72
N PHE A 219 3.99 -7.55 9.63
CA PHE A 219 3.55 -6.19 9.39
C PHE A 219 4.57 -5.24 10.00
N TYR A 220 4.92 -4.20 9.25
CA TYR A 220 5.92 -3.22 9.60
C TYR A 220 5.32 -1.82 9.63
N VAL A 221 5.78 -1.02 10.57
CA VAL A 221 5.67 0.44 10.52
C VAL A 221 7.08 1.00 10.61
N TYR A 222 7.58 1.47 9.49
CA TYR A 222 8.90 2.09 9.37
C TYR A 222 8.75 3.60 9.41
N ARG A 223 9.57 4.27 10.19
CA ARG A 223 9.67 5.72 10.29
C ARG A 223 10.87 6.20 9.49
N ASP A 224 10.61 6.65 8.27
CA ASP A 224 11.61 7.18 7.39
C ASP A 224 11.96 8.63 7.76
N SER A 225 13.27 8.92 7.87
CA SER A 225 13.78 10.28 7.99
C SER A 225 14.13 10.79 6.60
N LEU A 226 13.42 11.81 6.13
CA LEU A 226 13.63 12.36 4.80
C LEU A 226 15.04 12.97 4.61
N ALA A 227 15.74 13.26 5.71
CA ALA A 227 17.13 13.71 5.69
C ALA A 227 18.15 12.57 5.51
N SER A 228 17.73 11.30 5.66
CA SER A 228 18.62 10.14 5.56
C SER A 228 18.45 9.44 4.20
N THR A 229 19.58 9.00 3.65
CA THR A 229 19.62 8.10 2.48
C THR A 229 20.13 6.70 2.85
N SER A 230 20.44 6.47 4.12
CA SER A 230 20.94 5.17 4.61
C SER A 230 19.79 4.19 4.80
N ALA A 231 19.93 2.99 4.23
CA ALA A 231 18.93 1.95 4.36
C ALA A 231 18.94 1.31 5.76
N THR A 232 17.73 1.13 6.33
CA THR A 232 17.51 0.46 7.61
C THR A 232 17.07 -0.98 7.38
N SER A 233 17.67 -1.94 8.10
CA SER A 233 17.13 -3.29 8.15
C SER A 233 15.85 -3.31 9.00
N LEU A 234 14.75 -3.76 8.40
CA LEU A 234 13.45 -3.89 9.07
C LEU A 234 13.41 -5.07 10.06
N ASP A 235 14.41 -5.94 9.99
CA ASP A 235 14.53 -7.13 10.85
C ASP A 235 15.57 -6.95 11.98
N ASP A 236 16.22 -5.79 12.04
CA ASP A 236 17.19 -5.46 13.10
C ASP A 236 16.47 -4.96 14.35
N THR A 237 16.44 -5.79 15.37
CA THR A 237 15.80 -5.46 16.67
C THR A 237 16.49 -4.37 17.47
N THR A 238 17.69 -3.92 17.05
CA THR A 238 18.33 -2.73 17.62
C THR A 238 17.77 -1.43 17.01
N ARG A 239 17.11 -1.52 15.87
CA ARG A 239 16.51 -0.40 15.12
C ARG A 239 14.99 -0.47 15.03
N MET A 240 14.40 -1.65 15.20
CA MET A 240 12.97 -1.90 15.08
C MET A 240 12.46 -2.60 16.34
N TYR A 241 11.40 -2.09 16.97
CA TYR A 241 10.74 -2.79 18.06
C TYR A 241 10.03 -4.06 17.54
N ASP A 242 10.21 -5.17 18.24
CA ASP A 242 9.39 -6.36 18.05
C ASP A 242 8.14 -6.28 18.94
N PHE A 243 7.01 -5.97 18.35
CA PHE A 243 5.72 -5.93 19.02
C PHE A 243 4.87 -7.19 18.79
N THR A 244 5.47 -8.29 18.37
CA THR A 244 4.77 -9.56 18.18
C THR A 244 3.97 -9.96 19.41
N ASN A 245 4.60 -9.92 20.58
CA ASN A 245 3.99 -10.29 21.86
C ASN A 245 3.68 -9.08 22.76
N GLY A 246 3.91 -7.86 22.27
CA GLY A 246 3.65 -6.65 23.02
C GLY A 246 2.16 -6.35 23.08
N THR A 247 1.60 -6.29 24.29
CA THR A 247 0.16 -6.15 24.47
C THR A 247 -0.27 -4.96 25.34
N ALA A 248 0.68 -4.24 25.92
CA ALA A 248 0.31 -3.28 26.93
C ALA A 248 0.30 -1.85 26.41
N CYS A 249 -0.86 -1.25 26.38
CA CYS A 249 -1.06 0.18 26.15
C CYS A 249 -0.22 1.06 27.07
N SER A 250 -0.03 0.64 28.30
CA SER A 250 0.65 1.42 29.35
C SER A 250 2.16 1.26 29.37
N THR A 251 2.70 0.18 28.81
CA THR A 251 4.13 -0.14 28.86
C THR A 251 4.83 0.10 27.52
N VAL A 252 4.07 0.11 26.44
CA VAL A 252 4.59 0.48 25.14
C VAL A 252 4.54 1.98 25.05
N GLY A 253 5.55 2.59 25.66
CA GLY A 253 5.76 4.02 25.48
C GLY A 253 5.71 4.35 24.01
N VAL A 254 5.21 5.53 23.75
CA VAL A 254 5.21 6.14 22.44
C VAL A 254 6.49 5.79 21.71
N LEU A 255 6.39 5.19 20.52
CA LEU A 255 7.52 5.23 19.61
C LEU A 255 7.99 6.68 19.52
N PRO A 256 9.18 6.88 19.44
CA PRO A 256 10.34 6.04 19.68
C PRO A 256 11.38 6.79 20.52
N THR A 257 12.22 6.07 21.17
CA THR A 257 13.53 6.65 21.42
C THR A 257 14.13 7.13 20.09
N SER A 258 14.91 8.17 20.08
CA SER A 258 15.53 8.73 18.87
C SER A 258 16.33 7.71 18.04
N SER A 259 16.66 6.56 18.62
CA SER A 259 17.42 5.47 17.99
C SER A 259 16.59 4.46 17.21
N MET A 260 15.29 4.33 17.49
CA MET A 260 14.43 3.35 16.83
C MET A 260 13.81 3.92 15.56
N SER A 261 13.82 3.13 14.49
CA SER A 261 13.28 3.50 13.18
C SER A 261 11.87 2.97 12.92
N GLY A 262 11.25 2.30 13.90
CA GLY A 262 9.91 1.77 13.75
C GLY A 262 9.68 0.50 14.56
N TRP A 263 8.71 -0.29 14.11
CA TRP A 263 8.36 -1.57 14.73
C TRP A 263 7.88 -2.58 13.71
N PHE A 264 7.89 -3.83 14.12
CA PHE A 264 7.24 -4.92 13.39
C PHE A 264 6.46 -5.84 14.35
N MET A 265 5.55 -6.61 13.77
CA MET A 265 4.94 -7.77 14.42
C MET A 265 4.90 -8.95 13.47
N ASN A 266 5.20 -10.15 13.98
CA ASN A 266 5.04 -11.38 13.24
C ASN A 266 3.55 -11.68 13.03
N LEU A 267 3.19 -12.11 11.83
CA LEU A 267 1.87 -12.63 11.51
C LEU A 267 1.86 -14.13 11.78
N SER A 268 1.84 -14.52 13.06
CA SER A 268 1.94 -15.92 13.49
C SER A 268 0.92 -16.28 14.59
N ALA A 269 0.24 -15.29 15.14
CA ALA A 269 -0.74 -15.51 16.21
C ALA A 269 -1.91 -16.38 15.76
N ASN A 270 -2.31 -16.29 14.50
CA ASN A 270 -3.40 -17.05 13.91
C ASN A 270 -2.94 -18.40 13.29
N GLY A 271 -1.65 -18.70 13.32
CA GLY A 271 -1.06 -19.94 12.83
C GLY A 271 -0.12 -19.77 11.65
N LEU A 272 0.40 -20.89 11.13
CA LEU A 272 1.38 -20.92 10.05
C LEU A 272 0.81 -20.36 8.74
N GLY A 273 1.67 -19.70 7.97
CA GLY A 273 1.36 -19.23 6.63
C GLY A 273 0.49 -17.99 6.58
N GLU A 274 0.21 -17.33 7.72
CA GLU A 274 -0.48 -16.04 7.67
C GLU A 274 0.35 -15.01 6.93
N GLN A 275 -0.29 -14.27 6.02
CA GLN A 275 0.35 -13.30 5.15
C GLN A 275 -0.57 -12.13 4.84
N THR A 276 0.00 -10.95 4.67
CA THR A 276 -0.75 -9.78 4.23
C THR A 276 -1.15 -9.94 2.76
N VAL A 277 -2.42 -9.70 2.47
CA VAL A 277 -2.99 -9.84 1.11
C VAL A 277 -3.68 -8.56 0.62
N THR A 278 -3.48 -7.45 1.32
CA THR A 278 -4.08 -6.15 1.02
C THR A 278 -3.08 -5.01 1.23
N SER A 279 -3.32 -3.89 0.57
CA SER A 279 -2.73 -2.61 1.00
C SER A 279 -3.21 -2.25 2.39
N ALA A 280 -2.35 -1.58 3.16
CA ALA A 280 -2.74 -0.99 4.42
C ALA A 280 -3.38 0.38 4.20
N ILE A 281 -4.14 0.86 5.20
CA ILE A 281 -4.57 2.25 5.31
C ILE A 281 -4.21 2.80 6.69
N ILE A 282 -4.05 4.11 6.79
CA ILE A 282 -3.83 4.81 8.05
C ILE A 282 -5.00 5.78 8.28
N ALA A 283 -5.68 5.63 9.42
CA ALA A 283 -6.77 6.50 9.81
C ALA A 283 -6.75 6.74 11.32
N ALA A 284 -6.88 8.00 11.75
CA ALA A 284 -6.91 8.39 13.18
C ALA A 284 -5.78 7.80 14.04
N GLY A 285 -4.57 7.68 13.49
CA GLY A 285 -3.43 7.08 14.19
C GLY A 285 -3.47 5.55 14.30
N MET A 286 -4.38 4.91 13.57
CA MET A 286 -4.51 3.46 13.47
C MET A 286 -4.09 3.01 12.07
N ALA A 287 -3.49 1.83 11.96
CA ALA A 287 -3.25 1.14 10.72
C ALA A 287 -4.24 -0.03 10.58
N ALA A 288 -4.86 -0.13 9.40
CA ALA A 288 -5.74 -1.25 9.07
C ALA A 288 -5.20 -1.99 7.85
N PHE A 289 -5.25 -3.31 7.90
CA PHE A 289 -4.87 -4.20 6.81
C PHE A 289 -5.54 -5.56 7.02
N SER A 290 -5.49 -6.40 5.99
CA SER A 290 -6.06 -7.74 6.08
C SER A 290 -5.05 -8.80 5.68
N THR A 291 -5.21 -9.98 6.28
CA THR A 291 -4.39 -11.15 6.04
C THR A 291 -5.22 -12.33 5.58
N ASN A 292 -4.55 -13.28 4.95
CA ASN A 292 -5.07 -14.61 4.68
C ASN A 292 -4.08 -15.65 5.26
N ARG A 293 -4.61 -16.73 5.75
CA ARG A 293 -3.86 -17.90 6.20
C ARG A 293 -4.41 -19.15 5.52
N PRO A 294 -3.58 -19.93 4.83
CA PRO A 294 -3.98 -21.22 4.32
C PRO A 294 -4.41 -22.12 5.49
N VAL A 295 -5.55 -22.79 5.35
CA VAL A 295 -6.02 -23.80 6.33
C VAL A 295 -5.84 -25.17 5.70
N PRO A 296 -5.06 -26.06 6.33
CA PRO A 296 -4.91 -27.43 5.85
C PRO A 296 -6.26 -28.11 5.70
N GLN A 297 -6.43 -28.80 4.57
CA GLN A 297 -7.63 -29.61 4.35
C GLN A 297 -7.67 -30.76 5.35
N ALA A 298 -8.82 -30.97 6.01
CA ALA A 298 -9.00 -32.11 6.88
C ALA A 298 -8.94 -33.40 6.05
N GLN A 299 -8.16 -34.38 6.52
CA GLN A 299 -8.04 -35.66 5.83
C GLN A 299 -9.43 -36.34 5.71
N GLY A 300 -9.70 -36.89 4.55
CA GLY A 300 -10.95 -37.61 4.28
C GLY A 300 -12.15 -36.74 3.93
N THR A 301 -11.98 -35.43 3.72
CA THR A 301 -13.02 -34.55 3.25
C THR A 301 -12.72 -34.04 1.83
N CYS A 302 -13.73 -33.97 0.98
CA CYS A 302 -13.65 -33.31 -0.34
C CYS A 302 -13.93 -31.79 -0.24
N ALA A 303 -14.09 -31.24 0.97
CA ALA A 303 -14.35 -29.83 1.16
C ALA A 303 -13.06 -29.02 1.00
N THR A 304 -13.02 -28.11 0.06
CA THR A 304 -11.95 -27.11 -0.06
C THR A 304 -12.23 -25.95 0.89
N THR A 305 -11.22 -25.51 1.63
CA THR A 305 -11.31 -24.29 2.43
C THR A 305 -10.68 -23.13 1.65
N LEU A 306 -11.29 -21.96 1.72
CA LEU A 306 -10.73 -20.75 1.13
C LEU A 306 -9.59 -20.13 1.97
N GLY A 307 -9.19 -20.84 3.04
CA GLY A 307 -8.30 -20.29 4.06
C GLY A 307 -9.04 -19.42 5.07
N ALA A 308 -8.35 -19.04 6.15
CA ALA A 308 -8.85 -18.11 7.14
C ALA A 308 -8.39 -16.70 6.79
N ALA A 309 -9.28 -15.72 6.91
CA ALA A 309 -8.98 -14.32 6.67
C ALA A 309 -9.18 -13.51 7.95
N TYR A 310 -8.29 -12.53 8.19
CA TYR A 310 -8.33 -11.66 9.36
C TYR A 310 -8.20 -10.21 8.95
N GLY A 311 -8.94 -9.34 9.63
CA GLY A 311 -8.80 -7.89 9.56
C GLY A 311 -8.08 -7.37 10.79
N TYR A 312 -7.06 -6.57 10.59
CA TYR A 312 -6.27 -5.95 11.65
C TYR A 312 -6.63 -4.48 11.79
N TRP A 313 -6.68 -4.00 13.04
CA TRP A 313 -6.85 -2.62 13.42
C TRP A 313 -5.91 -2.32 14.58
N VAL A 314 -4.76 -1.75 14.29
CA VAL A 314 -3.66 -1.58 15.25
C VAL A 314 -3.20 -0.13 15.32
N ASN A 315 -2.80 0.29 16.50
CA ASN A 315 -2.22 1.62 16.70
C ASN A 315 -0.90 1.74 15.93
N LEU A 316 -0.78 2.79 15.13
CA LEU A 316 0.38 3.04 14.25
C LEU A 316 1.69 3.20 15.05
N PHE A 317 1.60 3.67 16.29
CA PHE A 317 2.79 4.03 17.07
C PHE A 317 3.27 2.92 18.02
N ASN A 318 2.40 1.98 18.39
CA ASN A 318 2.74 0.98 19.41
C ASN A 318 2.15 -0.41 19.16
N ALA A 319 1.55 -0.65 18.00
CA ALA A 319 0.94 -1.91 17.61
C ALA A 319 -0.18 -2.43 18.55
N SER A 320 -0.71 -1.61 19.46
CA SER A 320 -1.82 -2.02 20.31
C SER A 320 -3.09 -2.22 19.51
N GLY A 321 -3.90 -3.20 19.87
CA GLY A 321 -5.18 -3.45 19.21
C GLY A 321 -6.19 -2.33 19.46
N GLY A 322 -6.98 -2.01 18.45
CA GLY A 322 -8.07 -1.04 18.51
C GLY A 322 -9.47 -1.64 18.38
N ILE A 323 -9.58 -2.94 18.07
CA ILE A 323 -10.88 -3.64 17.95
C ILE A 323 -11.47 -3.81 19.35
N SER A 324 -12.74 -3.42 19.52
CA SER A 324 -13.46 -3.45 20.81
C SER A 324 -12.84 -2.60 21.92
N ALA A 325 -12.00 -1.62 21.56
CA ALA A 325 -11.37 -0.71 22.53
C ALA A 325 -12.29 0.44 23.01
N ASN A 326 -13.58 0.42 22.66
CA ASN A 326 -14.59 1.41 23.05
C ASN A 326 -14.16 2.86 22.76
N GLY A 327 -13.50 3.09 21.64
CA GLY A 327 -13.01 4.41 21.23
C GLY A 327 -11.64 4.79 21.81
N ALA A 328 -11.06 3.97 22.69
CA ALA A 328 -9.68 4.16 23.11
C ALA A 328 -8.68 3.77 22.00
N ALA A 329 -7.53 4.44 22.00
CA ALA A 329 -6.46 4.14 21.04
C ALA A 329 -5.71 2.83 21.33
N CYS A 330 -6.07 2.13 22.41
CA CYS A 330 -5.48 0.87 22.84
C CYS A 330 -6.38 0.12 23.82
N GLY A 331 -6.01 -1.10 24.16
CA GLY A 331 -6.77 -1.96 25.09
C GLY A 331 -7.74 -2.92 24.41
N GLY A 332 -7.86 -2.85 23.09
CA GLY A 332 -8.61 -3.82 22.29
C GLY A 332 -7.74 -4.96 21.77
N VAL A 333 -8.34 -5.84 20.97
CA VAL A 333 -7.63 -6.88 20.23
C VAL A 333 -7.10 -6.34 18.90
N ARG A 334 -6.08 -6.98 18.36
CA ARG A 334 -5.40 -6.52 17.13
C ARG A 334 -6.14 -6.92 15.87
N ASP A 335 -6.78 -8.08 15.89
CA ASP A 335 -7.39 -8.69 14.71
C ASP A 335 -8.75 -9.31 15.03
N SER A 336 -9.49 -9.56 13.98
CA SER A 336 -10.74 -10.30 14.03
C SER A 336 -10.90 -11.09 12.73
N SER A 337 -11.49 -12.28 12.83
CA SER A 337 -11.70 -13.16 11.69
C SER A 337 -12.82 -12.63 10.78
N PHE A 338 -12.61 -12.73 9.46
CA PHE A 338 -13.69 -12.55 8.47
C PHE A 338 -14.51 -13.83 8.34
N VAL A 339 -15.82 -13.68 8.35
CA VAL A 339 -16.73 -14.79 8.09
C VAL A 339 -16.63 -15.22 6.62
N GLY A 340 -16.47 -16.52 6.38
CA GLY A 340 -16.29 -17.09 5.05
C GLY A 340 -14.84 -17.22 4.60
N GLY A 341 -13.88 -16.63 5.29
CA GLY A 341 -12.45 -16.75 4.95
C GLY A 341 -12.10 -16.16 3.60
N GLY A 342 -11.10 -16.73 2.94
CA GLY A 342 -10.67 -16.35 1.59
C GLY A 342 -9.68 -15.18 1.55
N LEU A 343 -9.70 -14.44 0.44
CA LEU A 343 -8.85 -13.28 0.21
C LEU A 343 -9.68 -12.00 0.38
N PRO A 344 -9.57 -11.31 1.53
CA PRO A 344 -10.33 -10.09 1.77
C PRO A 344 -9.90 -8.97 0.82
N PRO A 345 -10.81 -8.02 0.50
CA PRO A 345 -10.47 -6.82 -0.26
C PRO A 345 -9.57 -5.89 0.56
N SER A 346 -8.83 -5.03 -0.12
CA SER A 346 -8.11 -3.95 0.57
C SER A 346 -9.10 -3.01 1.27
N PRO A 347 -8.81 -2.60 2.52
CA PRO A 347 -9.66 -1.66 3.23
C PRO A 347 -9.65 -0.30 2.53
N VAL A 348 -10.78 0.39 2.58
CA VAL A 348 -10.93 1.74 2.04
C VAL A 348 -11.54 2.67 3.08
N ILE A 349 -11.13 3.93 3.05
CA ILE A 349 -11.70 5.00 3.88
C ILE A 349 -12.72 5.75 3.05
N ALA A 350 -13.88 6.01 3.63
CA ALA A 350 -14.91 6.85 3.05
C ALA A 350 -15.43 7.85 4.09
N THR A 351 -15.95 8.96 3.62
CA THR A 351 -16.60 9.96 4.45
C THR A 351 -18.06 10.04 4.05
N VAL A 352 -18.95 9.78 4.99
CA VAL A 352 -20.40 9.71 4.73
C VAL A 352 -21.14 10.64 5.67
N PRO A 353 -22.21 11.30 5.20
CA PRO A 353 -23.13 12.05 6.07
C PRO A 353 -24.04 11.07 6.81
N VAL A 354 -24.04 11.11 8.13
CA VAL A 354 -24.94 10.34 9.00
C VAL A 354 -25.60 11.34 9.96
N ASN A 355 -26.92 11.46 9.94
CA ASN A 355 -27.68 12.37 10.81
C ASN A 355 -27.12 13.81 10.80
N ASN A 356 -26.87 14.38 9.63
CA ASN A 356 -26.27 15.70 9.43
C ASN A 356 -24.84 15.88 9.99
N GLN A 357 -24.17 14.80 10.37
CA GLN A 357 -22.77 14.81 10.76
C GLN A 357 -21.95 14.06 9.71
N VAL A 358 -20.78 14.58 9.40
CA VAL A 358 -19.81 13.91 8.52
C VAL A 358 -19.01 12.91 9.34
N VAL A 359 -19.16 11.63 9.01
CA VAL A 359 -18.50 10.51 9.71
C VAL A 359 -17.52 9.84 8.79
N THR A 360 -16.32 9.62 9.27
CA THR A 360 -15.32 8.79 8.55
C THR A 360 -15.54 7.33 8.90
N ILE A 361 -15.67 6.51 7.87
CA ILE A 361 -15.85 5.05 7.97
C ILE A 361 -14.71 4.33 7.25
N VAL A 362 -14.45 3.11 7.69
CA VAL A 362 -13.57 2.14 7.01
C VAL A 362 -14.43 0.97 6.56
N ILE A 363 -14.22 0.52 5.33
CA ILE A 363 -14.90 -0.63 4.75
C ILE A 363 -13.82 -1.69 4.46
N GLY A 364 -14.09 -2.96 4.76
CA GLY A 364 -13.16 -4.06 4.49
C GLY A 364 -11.98 -4.17 5.48
N ALA A 365 -12.05 -3.46 6.62
CA ALA A 365 -11.05 -3.54 7.68
C ALA A 365 -11.38 -4.63 8.71
N ALA A 366 -11.21 -4.35 9.99
CA ALA A 366 -11.53 -5.28 11.06
C ALA A 366 -13.05 -5.43 11.24
N GLN A 367 -13.48 -6.60 11.68
CA GLN A 367 -14.85 -6.81 12.13
C GLN A 367 -14.97 -6.51 13.63
N LEU A 368 -16.13 -6.01 14.05
CA LEU A 368 -16.48 -5.99 15.46
C LEU A 368 -16.55 -7.44 15.96
N GLY A 369 -15.74 -7.80 16.94
CA GLY A 369 -15.85 -9.09 17.60
C GLY A 369 -17.28 -9.32 18.05
N SER A 370 -17.72 -10.57 18.06
CA SER A 370 -19.06 -11.02 18.52
C SER A 370 -19.24 -10.80 20.03
N GLY A 371 -19.14 -9.56 20.50
CA GLY A 371 -19.36 -9.13 21.88
C GLY A 371 -20.74 -8.50 22.00
N SER A 372 -21.71 -9.28 22.44
CA SER A 372 -22.99 -8.93 23.07
C SER A 372 -23.56 -7.54 22.78
N GLY A 373 -24.29 -7.43 21.68
CA GLY A 373 -25.14 -6.30 21.39
C GLY A 373 -26.04 -6.63 20.22
N SER A 374 -27.23 -7.11 20.51
CA SER A 374 -28.42 -7.29 19.64
C SER A 374 -28.22 -7.08 18.14
N GLY A 375 -28.18 -8.17 17.38
CA GLY A 375 -28.58 -8.17 15.98
C GLY A 375 -27.51 -7.91 14.93
N GLY A 376 -26.23 -8.03 15.22
CA GLY A 376 -25.18 -7.91 14.23
C GLY A 376 -25.01 -9.19 13.41
N ALA A 377 -25.58 -9.25 12.21
CA ALA A 377 -25.12 -10.20 11.22
C ALA A 377 -23.62 -10.00 11.01
N SER A 378 -22.85 -11.10 11.05
CA SER A 378 -21.41 -11.10 10.77
C SER A 378 -21.18 -10.69 9.31
N CYS A 379 -20.94 -9.42 9.09
CA CYS A 379 -20.74 -8.86 7.77
C CYS A 379 -19.24 -8.74 7.48
N GLY A 380 -18.74 -9.51 6.52
CA GLY A 380 -17.33 -9.51 6.15
C GLY A 380 -16.81 -8.20 5.55
N ILE A 381 -17.67 -7.28 5.12
CA ILE A 381 -17.28 -6.05 4.39
C ILE A 381 -18.08 -4.84 4.90
N CYS A 382 -18.68 -4.90 6.09
CA CYS A 382 -19.49 -3.80 6.58
C CYS A 382 -18.66 -2.55 6.88
N PRO A 383 -19.23 -1.36 6.59
CA PRO A 383 -18.62 -0.10 6.99
C PRO A 383 -18.59 0.01 8.52
N GLN A 384 -17.46 0.43 9.04
CA GLN A 384 -17.27 0.71 10.46
C GLN A 384 -16.82 2.15 10.64
N GLN A 385 -17.34 2.81 11.67
CA GLN A 385 -16.86 4.14 12.02
C GLN A 385 -15.42 4.03 12.51
N VAL A 386 -14.58 4.95 12.04
CA VAL A 386 -13.17 5.03 12.49
C VAL A 386 -13.14 5.35 13.98
N SER A 387 -12.37 4.56 14.73
CA SER A 387 -12.18 4.75 16.17
C SER A 387 -10.66 4.77 16.48
N PRO A 388 -10.17 5.81 17.16
CA PRO A 388 -10.88 6.99 17.65
C PRO A 388 -11.46 7.84 16.51
N ALA A 389 -12.54 8.56 16.82
CA ALA A 389 -13.23 9.39 15.81
C ALA A 389 -12.32 10.50 15.30
N ILE A 390 -12.30 10.66 13.97
CA ILE A 390 -11.63 11.80 13.35
C ILE A 390 -12.52 13.02 13.51
N VAL A 391 -12.08 13.98 14.32
CA VAL A 391 -12.74 15.26 14.45
C VAL A 391 -12.14 16.22 13.43
N PRO A 392 -12.90 16.65 12.39
CA PRO A 392 -12.38 17.62 11.45
C PRO A 392 -11.98 18.91 12.18
N ALA A 393 -10.81 19.43 11.86
CA ALA A 393 -10.40 20.73 12.38
C ALA A 393 -11.45 21.78 11.93
N ARG A 394 -12.16 22.40 12.88
CA ARG A 394 -13.10 23.47 12.59
C ARG A 394 -12.30 24.66 12.10
N LYS A 395 -12.40 24.99 10.82
CA LYS A 395 -11.95 26.29 10.31
C LYS A 395 -13.04 27.30 10.59
N THR A 396 -12.75 28.27 11.44
CA THR A 396 -13.61 29.44 11.61
C THR A 396 -13.52 30.27 10.33
N ILE A 397 -14.58 30.27 9.54
CA ILE A 397 -14.71 31.17 8.38
C ILE A 397 -15.32 32.45 8.92
N PHE A 398 -14.54 33.50 9.06
CA PHE A 398 -15.07 34.85 9.32
C PHE A 398 -15.57 35.44 7.99
N TRP A 399 -16.86 35.60 7.89
CA TRP A 399 -17.44 36.49 6.91
C TRP A 399 -17.40 37.90 7.49
N LYS A 400 -16.54 38.75 6.95
CA LYS A 400 -16.64 40.19 7.16
C LYS A 400 -17.62 40.71 6.11
N SER A 401 -18.87 40.95 6.48
CA SER A 401 -19.73 41.80 5.68
C SER A 401 -19.13 43.21 5.75
N SER A 402 -18.71 43.75 4.62
CA SER A 402 -18.46 45.17 4.52
C SER A 402 -19.79 45.85 4.77
N GLY A 403 -19.99 46.38 5.97
CA GLY A 403 -21.15 47.18 6.31
C GLY A 403 -21.18 48.38 5.46
N GLU A 404 -22.34 48.65 4.94
CA GLU A 404 -22.75 49.91 4.44
C GLU A 404 -22.57 51.01 5.55
N ASN A 405 -22.06 52.16 5.12
CA ASN A 405 -22.29 53.40 5.81
C ASN A 405 -23.70 53.82 5.66
#